data_2c4e58a5e71cbd57b3c3d43c0ddf717f
#
_entry.id   2c4e58a5e71cbd57b3c3d43c0ddf717f
#
_cell.length_a   1.000
_cell.length_b   1.000
_cell.length_c   1.000
_cell.angle_alpha   90.00
_cell.angle_beta   90.00
_cell.angle_gamma   90.00
#
_symmetry.space_group_name_H-M   'P 1'
#
loop_
_entity.id
_entity.type
_entity.pdbx_description
1 polymer ?
#
loop_
_entity_poly.entity_id
_entity_poly.type
_entity_poly.pdbx_seq_one_letter_code
_entity_poly.pdbx_strand_id
1 'polypeptide(L)'
;MAVTSENRANAWNLWGADDERGALNYIGPDQVRRATTLVRSGEVLRLAQLLSSKTPVPAHRCGLQHFMGRDGGDYAAGAGRPDGFQFAEDTVVMPLHIGTHVDALCHAWYDDKLYNGYLGDTIRSTTGAARLGIEKMPPIVTRGLLLDLVRLKGRLLADGETIGAADLQAAADAAGVMPGRGDAVLLRTGWLEAQKGVKHPSFNEEPGIDVQAARWLIEREVAIIGADNFAVEVLPFPAGQVFPEIGRASCRERV
;
A
#
# COMPACT_ATOMS: atom_id res chain seq x y z
N MET A 1 2.68 16.64 -23.77
CA MET A 1 3.74 15.76 -24.30
C MET A 1 3.51 14.39 -23.72
N ALA A 2 3.43 13.35 -24.54
CA ALA A 2 3.35 11.99 -24.03
C ALA A 2 4.62 11.67 -23.22
N VAL A 3 4.46 11.13 -22.02
CA VAL A 3 5.59 10.63 -21.22
C VAL A 3 6.14 9.42 -21.97
N THR A 4 7.26 9.59 -22.65
CA THR A 4 7.92 8.48 -23.34
C THR A 4 8.61 7.58 -22.32
N SER A 5 8.78 6.28 -22.67
CA SER A 5 9.43 5.28 -21.82
C SER A 5 10.85 5.67 -21.34
N GLU A 6 11.50 6.58 -22.03
CA GLU A 6 12.86 7.08 -21.73
C GLU A 6 12.94 8.05 -20.55
N ASN A 7 11.83 8.69 -20.16
CA ASN A 7 11.79 9.65 -19.05
C ASN A 7 11.34 9.06 -17.71
N ARG A 8 11.21 7.75 -17.61
CA ARG A 8 10.77 7.05 -16.40
C ARG A 8 11.98 6.60 -15.60
N ALA A 9 12.03 6.94 -14.30
CA ALA A 9 13.04 6.39 -13.39
C ALA A 9 12.92 4.86 -13.40
N ASN A 10 13.93 4.16 -13.86
CA ASN A 10 13.86 2.73 -14.12
C ASN A 10 14.87 2.01 -13.24
N ALA A 11 14.36 1.28 -12.22
CA ALA A 11 15.16 0.42 -11.35
C ALA A 11 15.34 -1.00 -11.92
N TRP A 12 15.05 -1.21 -13.21
CA TRP A 12 15.20 -2.51 -13.85
C TRP A 12 16.66 -2.95 -13.84
N ASN A 13 16.89 -4.22 -13.65
CA ASN A 13 18.21 -4.86 -13.55
C ASN A 13 19.10 -4.35 -12.41
N LEU A 14 18.63 -3.48 -11.52
CA LEU A 14 19.43 -3.02 -10.38
C LEU A 14 19.86 -4.18 -9.47
N TRP A 15 19.01 -5.19 -9.34
CA TRP A 15 19.26 -6.41 -8.56
C TRP A 15 19.31 -7.69 -9.44
N GLY A 16 19.55 -7.53 -10.74
CA GLY A 16 19.60 -8.60 -11.71
C GLY A 16 18.29 -8.80 -12.48
N ALA A 17 18.40 -9.47 -13.64
CA ALA A 17 17.30 -9.63 -14.59
C ALA A 17 16.12 -10.46 -14.03
N ASP A 18 16.39 -11.34 -13.07
CA ASP A 18 15.39 -12.24 -12.47
C ASP A 18 14.82 -11.69 -11.17
N ASP A 19 15.14 -10.45 -10.80
CA ASP A 19 14.62 -9.86 -9.55
C ASP A 19 13.11 -9.65 -9.61
N GLU A 20 12.44 -10.12 -8.55
CA GLU A 20 11.00 -9.99 -8.35
C GLU A 20 10.63 -9.23 -7.05
N ARG A 21 11.60 -8.58 -6.39
CA ARG A 21 11.43 -7.91 -5.09
C ARG A 21 11.51 -6.39 -5.16
N GLY A 22 12.15 -5.85 -6.20
CA GLY A 22 12.31 -4.40 -6.35
C GLY A 22 12.98 -3.75 -5.16
N ALA A 23 12.45 -2.62 -4.70
CA ALA A 23 13.02 -1.84 -3.60
C ALA A 23 13.09 -2.61 -2.26
N LEU A 24 12.37 -3.71 -2.09
CA LEU A 24 12.50 -4.56 -0.89
C LEU A 24 13.90 -5.19 -0.75
N ASN A 25 14.69 -5.24 -1.81
CA ASN A 25 16.09 -5.62 -1.77
C ASN A 25 16.97 -4.65 -0.95
N TYR A 26 16.47 -3.46 -0.64
CA TYR A 26 17.13 -2.55 0.29
C TYR A 26 17.01 -3.00 1.75
N ILE A 27 16.09 -3.91 2.07
CA ILE A 27 15.90 -4.45 3.41
C ILE A 27 16.74 -5.71 3.58
N GLY A 28 17.90 -5.56 4.17
CA GLY A 28 18.81 -6.66 4.49
C GLY A 28 18.96 -6.86 6.02
N PRO A 29 19.85 -7.76 6.43
CA PRO A 29 20.07 -8.04 7.86
C PRO A 29 20.42 -6.81 8.70
N ASP A 30 21.07 -5.80 8.12
CA ASP A 30 21.43 -4.57 8.83
C ASP A 30 20.21 -3.71 9.11
N GLN A 31 19.27 -3.59 8.17
CA GLN A 31 18.01 -2.88 8.35
C GLN A 31 17.17 -3.54 9.44
N VAL A 32 17.10 -4.88 9.41
CA VAL A 32 16.39 -5.66 10.44
C VAL A 32 17.01 -5.43 11.82
N ARG A 33 18.32 -5.57 11.96
CA ARG A 33 19.01 -5.32 13.24
C ARG A 33 18.78 -3.90 13.73
N ARG A 34 18.92 -2.91 12.85
CA ARG A 34 18.64 -1.50 13.17
C ARG A 34 17.20 -1.31 13.66
N ALA A 35 16.22 -1.90 12.98
CA ALA A 35 14.82 -1.79 13.36
C ALA A 35 14.55 -2.29 14.77
N THR A 36 15.12 -3.43 15.16
CA THR A 36 14.94 -4.00 16.51
C THR A 36 15.51 -3.11 17.62
N THR A 37 16.56 -2.31 17.35
CA THR A 37 17.13 -1.38 18.34
C THR A 37 16.26 -0.14 18.57
N LEU A 38 15.27 0.12 17.75
CA LEU A 38 14.36 1.26 17.86
C LEU A 38 13.19 1.00 18.82
N VAL A 39 12.91 -0.24 19.15
CA VAL A 39 11.86 -0.61 20.12
C VAL A 39 12.26 -0.17 21.51
N ARG A 40 11.49 0.77 22.09
CA ARG A 40 11.75 1.34 23.43
C ARG A 40 10.65 1.05 24.43
N SER A 41 9.41 1.40 24.09
CA SER A 41 8.25 1.20 24.97
C SER A 41 7.67 -0.21 24.86
N GLY A 42 7.92 -0.93 23.75
CA GLY A 42 7.24 -2.18 23.43
C GLY A 42 5.76 -2.00 23.05
N GLU A 43 5.30 -0.76 22.87
CA GLU A 43 3.95 -0.48 22.43
C GLU A 43 3.75 -0.94 20.98
N VAL A 44 2.66 -1.64 20.73
CA VAL A 44 2.26 -2.11 19.39
C VAL A 44 1.00 -1.37 18.97
N LEU A 45 1.11 -0.58 17.91
CA LEU A 45 0.01 0.18 17.34
C LEU A 45 -0.53 -0.55 16.11
N ARG A 46 -1.85 -0.78 16.08
CA ARG A 46 -2.51 -1.32 14.90
C ARG A 46 -2.80 -0.18 13.93
N LEU A 47 -2.18 -0.21 12.76
CA LEU A 47 -2.43 0.74 11.68
C LEU A 47 -3.52 0.24 10.70
N ALA A 48 -3.73 -1.07 10.64
CA ALA A 48 -4.71 -1.66 9.74
C ALA A 48 -6.15 -1.30 10.11
N GLN A 49 -6.93 -1.00 9.07
CA GLN A 49 -8.39 -0.83 9.19
C GLN A 49 -9.06 -2.16 9.52
N LEU A 50 -10.20 -2.09 10.19
CA LEU A 50 -11.09 -3.24 10.34
C LEU A 50 -11.78 -3.50 8.99
N LEU A 51 -11.54 -4.67 8.41
CA LEU A 51 -12.25 -5.11 7.21
C LEU A 51 -13.65 -5.61 7.57
N SER A 52 -14.65 -5.10 6.89
CA SER A 52 -16.05 -5.48 7.07
C SER A 52 -16.86 -5.19 5.81
N SER A 53 -18.13 -5.60 5.79
CA SER A 53 -19.06 -5.23 4.71
C SER A 53 -19.29 -3.71 4.59
N LYS A 54 -18.84 -2.91 5.58
CA LYS A 54 -18.92 -1.44 5.58
C LYS A 54 -17.64 -0.78 5.13
N THR A 55 -16.57 -1.54 4.86
CA THR A 55 -15.31 -0.99 4.35
C THR A 55 -15.56 -0.36 2.98
N PRO A 56 -15.27 0.93 2.80
CA PRO A 56 -15.51 1.61 1.54
C PRO A 56 -14.70 1.01 0.40
N VAL A 57 -15.30 0.93 -0.77
CA VAL A 57 -14.65 0.45 -2.00
C VAL A 57 -15.02 1.36 -3.19
N PRO A 58 -14.14 1.51 -4.19
CA PRO A 58 -14.49 2.15 -5.44
C PRO A 58 -15.72 1.50 -6.10
N ALA A 59 -16.52 2.27 -6.82
CA ALA A 59 -17.80 1.82 -7.38
C ALA A 59 -17.69 0.61 -8.33
N HIS A 60 -16.53 0.38 -8.94
CA HIS A 60 -16.28 -0.76 -9.83
C HIS A 60 -15.93 -2.06 -9.08
N ARG A 61 -15.78 -2.03 -7.75
CA ARG A 61 -15.45 -3.20 -6.92
C ARG A 61 -16.66 -3.62 -6.10
N CYS A 62 -16.83 -4.93 -5.91
CA CYS A 62 -17.76 -5.44 -4.91
C CYS A 62 -17.25 -5.17 -3.50
N GLY A 63 -18.14 -4.97 -2.54
CA GLY A 63 -17.78 -4.91 -1.12
C GLY A 63 -17.38 -6.28 -0.57
N LEU A 64 -16.77 -6.28 0.61
CA LEU A 64 -16.51 -7.51 1.35
C LEU A 64 -17.83 -8.20 1.72
N GLN A 65 -17.90 -9.48 1.43
CA GLN A 65 -18.99 -10.38 1.81
C GLN A 65 -18.44 -11.41 2.80
N HIS A 66 -19.15 -11.63 3.89
CA HIS A 66 -18.79 -12.55 4.96
C HIS A 66 -19.96 -13.48 5.23
N PHE A 67 -19.72 -14.76 5.15
CA PHE A 67 -20.71 -15.81 5.33
C PHE A 67 -20.24 -16.79 6.39
N MET A 68 -21.14 -17.16 7.29
CA MET A 68 -20.90 -18.26 8.20
C MET A 68 -21.21 -19.57 7.50
N GLY A 69 -20.24 -20.48 7.44
CA GLY A 69 -20.43 -21.86 7.00
C GLY A 69 -21.02 -22.74 8.13
N ARG A 70 -20.72 -22.33 9.37
CA ARG A 70 -21.26 -22.94 10.58
C ARG A 70 -21.25 -21.94 11.73
N ASP A 71 -22.31 -21.91 12.51
CA ASP A 71 -22.46 -21.04 13.67
C ASP A 71 -23.21 -21.68 14.86
N GLY A 72 -23.41 -20.88 15.92
CA GLY A 72 -24.14 -21.33 17.11
C GLY A 72 -25.62 -21.71 16.86
N GLY A 73 -26.23 -21.10 15.82
CA GLY A 73 -27.61 -21.39 15.43
C GLY A 73 -27.78 -22.81 14.88
N ASP A 74 -26.78 -23.31 14.14
CA ASP A 74 -26.80 -24.69 13.64
C ASP A 74 -26.88 -25.70 14.80
N TYR A 75 -26.12 -25.47 15.86
CA TYR A 75 -26.11 -26.34 17.04
C TYR A 75 -27.42 -26.25 17.84
N ALA A 76 -27.96 -25.05 17.97
CA ALA A 76 -29.26 -24.83 18.57
C ALA A 76 -30.38 -25.51 17.77
N ALA A 77 -30.24 -25.59 16.45
CA ALA A 77 -31.17 -26.32 15.56
C ALA A 77 -30.97 -27.85 15.51
N GLY A 78 -30.03 -28.38 16.27
CA GLY A 78 -29.82 -29.84 16.40
C GLY A 78 -28.63 -30.44 15.66
N ALA A 79 -27.73 -29.62 15.09
CA ALA A 79 -26.50 -30.08 14.45
C ALA A 79 -25.40 -30.51 15.46
N GLY A 80 -25.80 -30.75 16.74
CA GLY A 80 -24.87 -31.12 17.80
C GLY A 80 -24.19 -32.47 17.58
N ARG A 81 -22.93 -32.57 18.03
CA ARG A 81 -22.18 -33.82 18.05
C ARG A 81 -22.37 -34.54 19.39
N PRO A 82 -22.30 -35.90 19.41
CA PRO A 82 -22.45 -36.65 20.64
C PRO A 82 -21.43 -36.33 21.73
N ASP A 83 -20.24 -35.88 21.32
CA ASP A 83 -19.13 -35.46 22.19
C ASP A 83 -19.27 -34.02 22.72
N GLY A 84 -20.30 -33.28 22.27
CA GLY A 84 -20.55 -31.90 22.67
C GLY A 84 -19.61 -30.87 22.03
N PHE A 85 -18.68 -31.26 21.18
CA PHE A 85 -17.78 -30.34 20.50
C PHE A 85 -18.53 -29.43 19.50
N GLN A 86 -18.26 -28.12 19.54
CA GLN A 86 -18.84 -27.12 18.66
C GLN A 86 -17.71 -26.23 18.07
N PHE A 87 -17.93 -25.74 16.88
CA PHE A 87 -17.01 -24.78 16.22
C PHE A 87 -17.79 -23.82 15.31
N ALA A 88 -17.19 -22.69 15.00
CA ALA A 88 -17.67 -21.78 13.97
C ALA A 88 -16.69 -21.76 12.79
N GLU A 89 -17.19 -21.62 11.60
CA GLU A 89 -16.40 -21.55 10.36
C GLU A 89 -17.02 -20.55 9.41
N ASP A 90 -16.19 -19.76 8.76
CA ASP A 90 -16.63 -18.66 7.92
C ASP A 90 -15.86 -18.57 6.60
N THR A 91 -16.43 -17.84 5.65
CA THR A 91 -15.87 -17.59 4.33
C THR A 91 -15.99 -16.11 4.03
N VAL A 92 -14.89 -15.52 3.50
CA VAL A 92 -14.86 -14.14 3.03
C VAL A 92 -14.65 -14.10 1.53
N VAL A 93 -15.47 -13.31 0.83
CA VAL A 93 -15.29 -12.97 -0.59
C VAL A 93 -15.09 -11.47 -0.68
N MET A 94 -13.92 -11.06 -1.19
CA MET A 94 -13.59 -9.64 -1.28
C MET A 94 -12.58 -9.35 -2.40
N PRO A 95 -12.55 -8.13 -2.96
CA PRO A 95 -11.41 -7.65 -3.73
C PRO A 95 -10.17 -7.58 -2.82
N LEU A 96 -8.98 -7.94 -3.31
CA LEU A 96 -7.76 -7.89 -2.49
C LEU A 96 -7.29 -6.45 -2.22
N HIS A 97 -7.61 -5.52 -3.13
CA HIS A 97 -7.31 -4.08 -2.97
C HIS A 97 -8.43 -3.35 -2.22
N ILE A 98 -8.64 -3.69 -0.95
CA ILE A 98 -9.66 -3.11 -0.07
C ILE A 98 -9.08 -2.86 1.32
N GLY A 99 -9.41 -1.71 1.92
CA GLY A 99 -8.89 -1.31 3.23
C GLY A 99 -7.36 -1.25 3.22
N THR A 100 -6.75 -1.59 4.35
CA THR A 100 -5.29 -1.62 4.47
C THR A 100 -4.72 -2.85 3.76
N HIS A 101 -3.90 -2.63 2.75
CA HIS A 101 -3.28 -3.71 1.97
C HIS A 101 -1.97 -3.25 1.32
N VAL A 102 -1.21 -4.20 0.80
CA VAL A 102 0.03 -3.98 0.06
C VAL A 102 -0.17 -4.43 -1.38
N ASP A 103 0.22 -3.60 -2.34
CA ASP A 103 0.19 -3.95 -3.75
C ASP A 103 1.45 -4.70 -4.17
N ALA A 104 1.29 -5.81 -4.87
CA ALA A 104 2.38 -6.52 -5.51
C ALA A 104 2.94 -5.74 -6.71
N LEU A 105 4.19 -6.01 -7.11
CA LEU A 105 4.82 -5.36 -8.27
C LEU A 105 4.13 -5.69 -9.61
N CYS A 106 3.25 -6.69 -9.64
CA CYS A 106 2.42 -7.02 -10.79
C CYS A 106 1.09 -6.25 -10.83
N HIS A 107 0.80 -5.37 -9.84
CA HIS A 107 -0.52 -4.70 -9.78
C HIS A 107 -0.73 -3.66 -10.89
N ALA A 108 0.31 -2.92 -11.27
CA ALA A 108 0.20 -1.85 -12.27
C ALA A 108 1.41 -1.84 -13.20
N TRP A 109 1.16 -1.61 -14.49
CA TRP A 109 2.22 -1.61 -15.51
C TRP A 109 1.88 -0.70 -16.69
N TYR A 110 2.88 -0.52 -17.57
CA TYR A 110 2.78 0.25 -18.81
C TYR A 110 3.41 -0.53 -19.97
N ASP A 111 2.94 -0.27 -21.18
CA ASP A 111 3.55 -0.79 -22.42
C ASP A 111 3.74 -2.33 -22.38
N ASP A 112 2.73 -3.04 -21.82
CA ASP A 112 2.71 -4.49 -21.63
C ASP A 112 3.89 -5.05 -20.81
N LYS A 113 4.60 -4.19 -20.05
CA LYS A 113 5.75 -4.56 -19.24
C LYS A 113 5.55 -4.23 -17.78
N LEU A 114 5.63 -5.26 -16.95
CA LEU A 114 5.72 -5.20 -15.52
C LEU A 114 7.12 -4.73 -15.08
N TYR A 115 7.32 -4.58 -13.76
CA TYR A 115 8.64 -4.35 -13.19
C TYR A 115 9.67 -5.34 -13.77
N ASN A 116 10.89 -4.88 -13.96
CA ASN A 116 12.03 -5.63 -14.47
C ASN A 116 11.85 -6.21 -15.89
N GLY A 117 10.86 -5.69 -16.64
CA GLY A 117 10.62 -6.07 -18.04
C GLY A 117 9.81 -7.35 -18.24
N TYR A 118 9.32 -7.98 -17.18
CA TYR A 118 8.40 -9.10 -17.32
C TYR A 118 7.14 -8.69 -18.10
N LEU A 119 6.59 -9.61 -18.88
CA LEU A 119 5.41 -9.32 -19.69
C LEU A 119 4.12 -9.31 -18.84
N GLY A 120 3.22 -8.37 -19.11
CA GLY A 120 1.92 -8.28 -18.45
C GLY A 120 1.04 -9.50 -18.67
N ASP A 121 1.24 -10.23 -19.77
CA ASP A 121 0.51 -11.45 -20.08
C ASP A 121 0.90 -12.66 -19.20
N THR A 122 1.87 -12.51 -18.32
CA THR A 122 2.17 -13.50 -17.26
C THR A 122 1.10 -13.53 -16.17
N ILE A 123 0.15 -12.57 -16.17
CA ILE A 123 -1.00 -12.55 -15.28
C ILE A 123 -2.20 -13.16 -16.00
N ARG A 124 -2.74 -14.23 -15.45
CA ARG A 124 -3.87 -14.98 -16.03
C ARG A 124 -5.04 -15.06 -15.08
N SER A 125 -6.26 -15.00 -15.61
CA SER A 125 -7.49 -15.07 -14.82
C SER A 125 -7.66 -16.40 -14.07
N THR A 126 -7.06 -17.47 -14.55
CA THR A 126 -7.21 -18.82 -13.98
C THR A 126 -6.07 -19.24 -13.05
N THR A 127 -4.89 -18.62 -13.16
CA THR A 127 -3.69 -19.03 -12.41
C THR A 127 -3.06 -17.89 -11.61
N GLY A 128 -3.57 -16.65 -11.77
CA GLY A 128 -2.99 -15.47 -11.14
C GLY A 128 -1.70 -15.00 -11.81
N ALA A 129 -0.85 -14.35 -11.05
CA ALA A 129 0.42 -13.81 -11.51
C ALA A 129 1.52 -14.89 -11.44
N ALA A 130 2.12 -15.24 -12.58
CA ALA A 130 3.27 -16.15 -12.62
C ALA A 130 4.57 -15.45 -12.21
N ARG A 131 4.62 -14.13 -12.26
CA ARG A 131 5.75 -13.27 -11.89
C ARG A 131 5.29 -12.10 -11.04
N LEU A 132 6.17 -11.64 -10.14
CA LEU A 132 5.96 -10.43 -9.33
C LEU A 132 4.71 -10.46 -8.44
N GLY A 133 4.17 -11.65 -8.16
CA GLY A 133 3.06 -11.82 -7.25
C GLY A 133 3.43 -11.48 -5.81
N ILE A 134 2.42 -11.24 -4.98
CA ILE A 134 2.62 -10.85 -3.57
C ILE A 134 3.40 -11.90 -2.78
N GLU A 135 3.36 -13.17 -3.17
CA GLU A 135 4.10 -14.27 -2.56
C GLU A 135 5.62 -14.17 -2.73
N LYS A 136 6.09 -13.32 -3.65
CA LYS A 136 7.53 -13.02 -3.82
C LYS A 136 8.04 -12.03 -2.77
N MET A 137 7.12 -11.34 -2.10
CA MET A 137 7.45 -10.38 -1.06
C MET A 137 7.94 -11.11 0.19
N PRO A 138 9.17 -10.85 0.66
CA PRO A 138 9.64 -11.42 1.91
C PRO A 138 8.92 -10.79 3.12
N PRO A 139 8.97 -11.40 4.31
CA PRO A 139 8.58 -10.74 5.54
C PRO A 139 9.33 -9.41 5.70
N ILE A 140 8.60 -8.36 6.08
CA ILE A 140 9.14 -7.00 6.19
C ILE A 140 9.37 -6.68 7.66
N VAL A 141 10.63 -6.41 8.00
CA VAL A 141 11.03 -5.85 9.30
C VAL A 141 12.01 -4.73 9.02
N THR A 142 11.58 -3.50 9.20
CA THR A 142 12.41 -2.31 8.96
C THR A 142 11.97 -1.14 9.82
N ARG A 143 12.72 -0.04 9.75
CA ARG A 143 12.33 1.22 10.40
C ARG A 143 11.15 1.84 9.65
N GLY A 144 10.05 2.13 10.37
CA GLY A 144 8.92 2.92 9.88
C GLY A 144 9.10 4.40 10.25
N LEU A 145 8.81 5.30 9.32
CA LEU A 145 8.79 6.74 9.53
C LEU A 145 7.41 7.29 9.17
N LEU A 146 6.79 7.98 10.12
CA LEU A 146 5.54 8.71 9.87
C LEU A 146 5.87 10.16 9.49
N LEU A 147 5.53 10.55 8.28
CA LEU A 147 5.54 11.94 7.82
C LEU A 147 4.11 12.50 7.93
N ASP A 148 3.83 13.20 9.00
CA ASP A 148 2.50 13.71 9.32
C ASP A 148 2.26 15.08 8.65
N LEU A 149 1.74 15.05 7.42
CA LEU A 149 1.41 16.25 6.66
C LEU A 149 0.26 17.05 7.28
N VAL A 150 -0.66 16.37 7.98
CA VAL A 150 -1.76 17.03 8.71
C VAL A 150 -1.20 17.89 9.83
N ARG A 151 -0.26 17.35 10.60
CA ARG A 151 0.40 18.10 11.69
C ARG A 151 1.23 19.25 11.13
N LEU A 152 1.95 19.03 10.05
CA LEU A 152 2.78 20.05 9.39
C LEU A 152 1.91 21.23 8.91
N LYS A 153 0.80 20.94 8.25
CA LYS A 153 -0.07 21.98 7.65
C LYS A 153 -1.17 22.50 8.60
N GLY A 154 -1.32 21.89 9.77
CA GLY A 154 -2.33 22.27 10.77
C GLY A 154 -3.78 21.98 10.35
N ARG A 155 -3.99 21.18 9.30
CA ARG A 155 -5.31 20.79 8.76
C ARG A 155 -5.23 19.49 7.99
N LEU A 156 -6.36 18.83 7.76
CA LEU A 156 -6.47 17.74 6.78
C LEU A 156 -6.15 18.31 5.39
N LEU A 157 -5.51 17.51 4.55
CA LEU A 157 -5.23 17.89 3.17
C LEU A 157 -6.53 17.87 2.36
N ALA A 158 -6.63 18.78 1.39
CA ALA A 158 -7.79 18.83 0.51
C ALA A 158 -7.70 17.78 -0.61
N ASP A 159 -8.85 17.36 -1.15
CA ASP A 159 -8.89 16.53 -2.33
C ASP A 159 -8.12 17.19 -3.48
N GLY A 160 -7.31 16.41 -4.21
CA GLY A 160 -6.45 16.92 -5.27
C GLY A 160 -5.23 17.71 -4.81
N GLU A 161 -4.98 17.84 -3.50
CA GLU A 161 -3.81 18.55 -2.99
C GLU A 161 -2.53 17.74 -3.22
N THR A 162 -1.58 18.36 -3.92
CA THR A 162 -0.30 17.73 -4.26
C THR A 162 0.69 17.85 -3.11
N ILE A 163 1.36 16.75 -2.78
CA ILE A 163 2.48 16.66 -1.84
C ILE A 163 3.78 16.57 -2.67
N GLY A 164 4.57 17.64 -2.66
CA GLY A 164 5.85 17.69 -3.37
C GLY A 164 7.04 17.27 -2.50
N ALA A 165 8.21 17.20 -3.11
CA ALA A 165 9.47 16.89 -2.41
C ALA A 165 9.75 17.84 -1.24
N ALA A 166 9.41 19.14 -1.39
CA ALA A 166 9.57 20.12 -0.33
C ALA A 166 8.67 19.86 0.88
N ASP A 167 7.44 19.37 0.66
CA ASP A 167 6.54 19.00 1.74
C ASP A 167 7.07 17.79 2.51
N LEU A 168 7.58 16.77 1.81
CA LEU A 168 8.20 15.60 2.44
C LEU A 168 9.44 15.98 3.25
N GLN A 169 10.30 16.86 2.70
CA GLN A 169 11.47 17.36 3.43
C GLN A 169 11.04 18.11 4.70
N ALA A 170 10.08 19.03 4.59
CA ALA A 170 9.58 19.79 5.73
C ALA A 170 8.94 18.88 6.80
N ALA A 171 8.19 17.85 6.39
CA ALA A 171 7.61 16.90 7.33
C ALA A 171 8.69 16.04 8.02
N ALA A 172 9.74 15.64 7.30
CA ALA A 172 10.87 14.92 7.86
C ALA A 172 11.65 15.78 8.87
N ASP A 173 11.92 17.05 8.54
CA ASP A 173 12.58 18.02 9.42
C ASP A 173 11.74 18.27 10.68
N ALA A 174 10.44 18.49 10.53
CA ALA A 174 9.52 18.69 11.66
C ALA A 174 9.44 17.46 12.59
N ALA A 175 9.60 16.27 12.04
CA ALA A 175 9.63 15.02 12.80
C ALA A 175 11.04 14.70 13.38
N GLY A 176 12.07 15.45 13.00
CA GLY A 176 13.46 15.19 13.39
C GLY A 176 14.01 13.87 12.83
N VAL A 177 13.52 13.43 11.68
CA VAL A 177 13.91 12.17 11.05
C VAL A 177 14.22 12.41 9.56
N MET A 178 15.08 11.56 9.01
CA MET A 178 15.32 11.54 7.57
C MET A 178 15.17 10.12 7.05
N PRO A 179 14.35 9.90 6.01
CA PRO A 179 14.27 8.61 5.34
C PRO A 179 15.62 8.19 4.77
N GLY A 180 15.88 6.91 4.75
CA GLY A 180 17.09 6.33 4.21
C GLY A 180 16.88 4.90 3.73
N ARG A 181 17.99 4.29 3.34
CA ARG A 181 17.99 2.96 2.72
C ARG A 181 17.19 1.94 3.52
N GLY A 182 16.21 1.33 2.87
CA GLY A 182 15.40 0.24 3.38
C GLY A 182 14.30 0.67 4.35
N ASP A 183 14.06 1.97 4.57
CA ASP A 183 12.98 2.43 5.43
C ASP A 183 11.60 2.26 4.78
N ALA A 184 10.57 2.16 5.62
CA ALA A 184 9.18 2.32 5.24
C ALA A 184 8.73 3.75 5.61
N VAL A 185 8.22 4.51 4.64
CA VAL A 185 7.71 5.87 4.84
C VAL A 185 6.19 5.84 4.78
N LEU A 186 5.54 6.27 5.85
CA LEU A 186 4.09 6.38 5.95
C LEU A 186 3.70 7.85 5.93
N LEU A 187 2.75 8.19 5.07
CA LEU A 187 2.24 9.54 4.91
C LEU A 187 0.86 9.66 5.57
N ARG A 188 0.69 10.61 6.47
CA ARG A 188 -0.63 10.97 6.98
C ARG A 188 -1.11 12.20 6.23
N THR A 189 -2.11 12.02 5.38
CA THR A 189 -2.78 13.08 4.62
C THR A 189 -4.06 13.56 5.30
N GLY A 190 -4.67 12.69 6.12
CA GLY A 190 -5.98 12.91 6.74
C GLY A 190 -7.15 12.56 5.83
N TRP A 191 -6.92 12.04 4.62
CA TRP A 191 -7.99 11.68 3.69
C TRP A 191 -8.94 10.64 4.30
N LEU A 192 -8.41 9.55 4.88
CA LEU A 192 -9.23 8.54 5.53
C LEU A 192 -10.05 9.12 6.69
N GLU A 193 -9.47 10.07 7.43
CA GLU A 193 -10.17 10.78 8.53
C GLU A 193 -11.31 11.64 7.98
N ALA A 194 -11.09 12.34 6.86
CA ALA A 194 -12.12 13.13 6.19
C ALA A 194 -13.27 12.27 5.64
N GLN A 195 -13.01 11.01 5.27
CA GLN A 195 -14.04 10.08 4.77
C GLN A 195 -14.88 9.44 5.89
N LYS A 196 -14.55 9.65 7.17
CA LYS A 196 -15.34 9.12 8.29
C LYS A 196 -16.78 9.66 8.26
N GLY A 197 -17.74 8.74 8.19
CA GLY A 197 -19.18 9.10 8.16
C GLY A 197 -19.70 9.48 6.77
N VAL A 198 -18.86 9.54 5.75
CA VAL A 198 -19.29 9.71 4.36
C VAL A 198 -19.89 8.40 3.88
N LYS A 199 -21.15 8.42 3.46
CA LYS A 199 -21.89 7.21 3.04
C LYS A 199 -21.30 6.56 1.78
N HIS A 200 -20.84 7.39 0.85
CA HIS A 200 -20.25 6.97 -0.43
C HIS A 200 -19.00 7.84 -0.70
N PRO A 201 -17.83 7.46 -0.16
CA PRO A 201 -16.60 8.19 -0.42
C PRO A 201 -16.27 8.22 -1.90
N SER A 202 -15.80 9.37 -2.39
CA SER A 202 -15.20 9.45 -3.72
C SER A 202 -13.79 8.87 -3.68
N PHE A 203 -13.45 8.07 -4.68
CA PHE A 203 -12.10 7.55 -4.90
C PHE A 203 -11.47 8.17 -6.16
N ASN A 204 -12.06 9.25 -6.67
CA ASN A 204 -11.59 9.93 -7.88
C ASN A 204 -10.73 11.15 -7.57
N GLU A 205 -10.76 11.62 -6.33
CA GLU A 205 -10.05 12.79 -5.85
C GLU A 205 -9.48 12.52 -4.48
N GLU A 206 -8.18 12.78 -4.30
CA GLU A 206 -7.49 12.65 -3.02
C GLU A 206 -6.19 13.43 -3.01
N PRO A 207 -5.70 13.88 -1.83
CA PRO A 207 -4.36 14.40 -1.71
C PRO A 207 -3.35 13.27 -1.89
N GLY A 208 -2.19 13.57 -2.44
CA GLY A 208 -1.15 12.57 -2.60
C GLY A 208 0.13 13.13 -3.19
N ILE A 209 1.14 12.28 -3.32
CA ILE A 209 2.45 12.69 -3.79
C ILE A 209 2.48 12.87 -5.31
N ASP A 210 3.40 13.74 -5.74
CA ASP A 210 3.76 13.92 -7.15
C ASP A 210 5.04 13.16 -7.53
N VAL A 211 5.43 13.26 -8.80
CA VAL A 211 6.66 12.64 -9.34
C VAL A 211 7.92 13.13 -8.63
N GLN A 212 7.98 14.39 -8.19
CA GLN A 212 9.17 14.95 -7.54
C GLN A 212 9.30 14.37 -6.12
N ALA A 213 8.20 14.23 -5.40
CA ALA A 213 8.15 13.55 -4.11
C ALA A 213 8.55 12.07 -4.24
N ALA A 214 8.06 11.39 -5.28
CA ALA A 214 8.45 10.01 -5.57
C ALA A 214 9.97 9.89 -5.81
N ARG A 215 10.55 10.77 -6.62
CA ARG A 215 12.01 10.81 -6.87
C ARG A 215 12.80 11.07 -5.59
N TRP A 216 12.34 11.98 -4.76
CA TRP A 216 12.95 12.28 -3.47
C TRP A 216 13.05 11.06 -2.56
N LEU A 217 12.02 10.18 -2.57
CA LEU A 217 12.01 8.91 -1.84
C LEU A 217 12.94 7.87 -2.48
N ILE A 218 12.92 7.75 -3.81
CA ILE A 218 13.78 6.83 -4.57
C ILE A 218 15.27 7.14 -4.35
N GLU A 219 15.66 8.41 -4.41
CA GLU A 219 17.04 8.86 -4.16
C GLU A 219 17.54 8.51 -2.75
N ARG A 220 16.62 8.32 -1.81
CA ARG A 220 16.90 7.91 -0.43
C ARG A 220 16.82 6.40 -0.22
N GLU A 221 16.62 5.64 -1.30
CA GLU A 221 16.53 4.20 -1.28
C GLU A 221 15.44 3.68 -0.31
N VAL A 222 14.31 4.41 -0.23
CA VAL A 222 13.14 4.00 0.55
C VAL A 222 12.59 2.71 -0.04
N ALA A 223 12.32 1.72 0.81
CA ALA A 223 11.85 0.41 0.37
C ALA A 223 10.33 0.34 0.20
N ILE A 224 9.60 1.04 1.05
CA ILE A 224 8.14 1.00 1.09
C ILE A 224 7.60 2.41 1.30
N ILE A 225 6.52 2.72 0.60
CA ILE A 225 5.72 3.92 0.86
C ILE A 225 4.27 3.51 1.12
N GLY A 226 3.65 4.11 2.14
CA GLY A 226 2.25 3.95 2.46
C GLY A 226 1.60 5.30 2.73
N ALA A 227 0.26 5.34 2.62
CA ALA A 227 -0.54 6.53 2.94
C ALA A 227 -1.94 6.13 3.41
N ASP A 228 -2.60 7.05 4.10
CA ASP A 228 -3.99 6.92 4.57
C ASP A 228 -5.02 7.31 3.49
N ASN A 229 -4.68 7.12 2.21
CA ASN A 229 -5.53 7.40 1.05
C ASN A 229 -5.63 6.18 0.12
N PHE A 230 -6.27 6.33 -1.05
CA PHE A 230 -6.53 5.23 -1.98
C PHE A 230 -5.35 4.92 -2.90
N ALA A 231 -4.68 5.91 -3.49
CA ALA A 231 -3.68 5.72 -4.53
C ALA A 231 -2.24 6.00 -4.08
N VAL A 232 -2.03 6.60 -2.88
CA VAL A 232 -0.76 7.20 -2.43
C VAL A 232 -0.43 8.47 -3.22
N GLU A 233 -0.68 8.47 -4.52
CA GLU A 233 -0.48 9.56 -5.45
C GLU A 233 -1.68 10.48 -5.48
N VAL A 234 -1.47 11.75 -5.85
CA VAL A 234 -2.57 12.72 -5.96
C VAL A 234 -3.55 12.31 -7.07
N LEU A 235 -4.84 12.41 -6.78
CA LEU A 235 -5.91 12.22 -7.75
C LEU A 235 -6.79 13.47 -7.83
N PRO A 236 -7.26 13.88 -9.04
CA PRO A 236 -6.91 13.31 -10.35
C PRO A 236 -5.45 13.56 -10.70
N PHE A 237 -4.86 12.69 -11.50
CA PHE A 237 -3.49 12.89 -11.94
C PHE A 237 -3.34 14.21 -12.67
N PRO A 238 -2.23 14.97 -12.45
CA PRO A 238 -1.93 16.16 -13.24
C PRO A 238 -1.93 15.85 -14.74
N ALA A 239 -2.40 16.80 -15.55
CA ALA A 239 -2.54 16.62 -17.00
C ALA A 239 -1.23 16.09 -17.63
N GLY A 240 -1.33 15.01 -18.39
CA GLY A 240 -0.21 14.33 -19.04
C GLY A 240 0.59 13.39 -18.14
N GLN A 241 0.16 13.18 -16.90
CA GLN A 241 0.71 12.20 -15.97
C GLN A 241 -0.35 11.13 -15.70
N VAL A 242 0.00 9.87 -15.81
CA VAL A 242 -0.85 8.74 -15.43
C VAL A 242 0.02 7.85 -14.58
N PHE A 243 -0.38 7.59 -13.34
CA PHE A 243 0.38 6.82 -12.34
C PHE A 243 1.89 7.09 -12.43
N PRO A 244 2.39 8.20 -11.84
CA PRO A 244 3.83 8.39 -11.75
C PRO A 244 4.47 7.16 -11.10
N GLU A 245 5.63 6.87 -11.45
CA GLU A 245 6.47 5.67 -11.36
C GLU A 245 6.59 4.93 -10.02
N ILE A 246 5.86 5.29 -8.97
CA ILE A 246 5.94 4.62 -7.66
C ILE A 246 5.55 3.15 -7.78
N GLY A 247 4.63 2.81 -8.66
CA GLY A 247 4.21 1.43 -8.91
C GLY A 247 5.28 0.53 -9.52
N ARG A 248 6.42 1.09 -9.97
CA ARG A 248 7.52 0.32 -10.59
C ARG A 248 8.73 0.14 -9.69
N ALA A 249 8.91 0.97 -8.69
CA ALA A 249 10.13 1.01 -7.87
C ALA A 249 9.94 0.60 -6.42
N SER A 250 8.72 0.62 -5.89
CA SER A 250 8.45 0.29 -4.48
C SER A 250 7.14 -0.47 -4.32
N CYS A 251 7.06 -1.33 -3.33
CA CYS A 251 5.81 -1.89 -2.89
C CYS A 251 4.93 -0.77 -2.31
N ARG A 252 3.65 -0.73 -2.68
CA ARG A 252 2.67 0.20 -2.11
C ARG A 252 2.02 -0.44 -0.90
N GLU A 253 2.10 0.20 0.24
CA GLU A 253 1.28 -0.13 1.40
C GLU A 253 0.23 0.96 1.59
N ARG A 254 -1.03 0.59 1.67
CA ARG A 254 -2.14 1.46 2.04
C ARG A 254 -2.52 1.18 3.47
N VAL A 255 -2.32 2.14 4.33
CA VAL A 255 -2.58 2.03 5.77
C VAL A 255 -3.92 2.63 6.14
#